data_b4fd106b8ac00f3dbb4d3438eee030e6
#
_entry.id   b4fd106b8ac00f3dbb4d3438eee030e6
#
_cell.length_a   1.000
_cell.length_b   1.000
_cell.length_c   1.000
_cell.angle_alpha   90.00
_cell.angle_beta   90.00
_cell.angle_gamma   90.00
#
_symmetry.space_group_name_H-M   'P 1'
#
loop_
_entity.id
_entity.type
_entity.pdbx_description
1 polymer ?
#
loop_
_entity_poly.entity_id
_entity_poly.type
_entity_poly.pdbx_seq_one_letter_code
_entity_poly.pdbx_strand_id
1 'polypeptide(L)'
;AMQVRINCEDPQNNFTPNCGRVVRYESPGGPGIRIDSNLCAGYDFPSNYDSAGALLIAFGRSWDRILSIMNRALEEYTISGIKTTLPFYRHILQNEQFRSAQFDTNFVANTPELFDYQDLAPEGERLSHLVAEISAKGYNPYVQLGQYRSVDTPRLPAFEPVLPHISGADRYAPNPYPHARDQLLEFLRDSKAVHFTDTTTRDMTQSNTGNRFRLAEDALLGPYLDSCNFFSLENGGGAHFHVAMMANMTYPFTEAQAWNQFAPKTLKQLLVRSTNVLGYTPQPRNLMNITGEMICDNYQIIRCFDFLNDMRNMRPLAEVVLSRNDVVFEPAISMSWANGFDVDHYLGVAENVLSVCGDVAGMSEKEVSRHIILGLKDMAGVCPPRFMTEVVTALRKRWPELVLHYHRHMTDGLFVPSVGAAAKAGVQIVDTNLGACVRSYGQGDTLATAAYMEGELGLKTAMNKDMVRDANFVLKQVIPYYDRYCAPYFQGIDNDVTEHAMPGGATSSSQEGALKQGYIHLLPYMLKFLAGTRKLVRYHDVTPGSQITWNTAFLAVTGAYKRGGEEEVKYLLGVLDRVNDVPDEAELSEGTRAARLALYQDCN
;
A
#
# COMPACT_ATOMS: atom_id res chain seq x y z
N ALA A 1 -53.70 -9.82 -2.35
CA ALA A 1 -52.32 -10.19 -2.59
C ALA A 1 -51.96 -9.97 -4.06
N MET A 2 -50.69 -9.73 -4.33
CA MET A 2 -50.11 -9.68 -5.68
C MET A 2 -48.95 -10.66 -5.71
N GLN A 3 -48.88 -11.46 -6.77
CA GLN A 3 -47.77 -12.38 -7.01
C GLN A 3 -47.12 -12.03 -8.34
N VAL A 4 -45.80 -12.00 -8.34
CA VAL A 4 -45.01 -11.97 -9.56
C VAL A 4 -44.12 -13.22 -9.64
N ARG A 5 -44.00 -13.77 -10.82
CA ARG A 5 -43.19 -14.95 -11.09
C ARG A 5 -41.85 -14.50 -11.65
N ILE A 6 -40.81 -14.64 -10.87
CA ILE A 6 -39.48 -14.28 -11.28
C ILE A 6 -38.93 -15.43 -12.15
N ASN A 7 -39.03 -15.25 -13.44
CA ASN A 7 -38.48 -16.18 -14.42
C ASN A 7 -37.05 -15.79 -14.80
N CYS A 8 -36.24 -16.78 -15.06
CA CYS A 8 -34.91 -16.62 -15.66
C CYS A 8 -35.07 -16.49 -17.19
N GLU A 9 -35.52 -15.31 -17.61
CA GLU A 9 -35.89 -14.93 -18.98
C GLU A 9 -35.42 -13.50 -19.28
N ASP A 10 -35.27 -13.22 -20.58
CA ASP A 10 -34.98 -11.87 -21.09
C ASP A 10 -36.26 -11.25 -21.69
N PRO A 11 -37.01 -10.40 -20.97
CA PRO A 11 -38.24 -9.80 -21.46
C PRO A 11 -38.03 -8.93 -22.71
N GLN A 12 -36.90 -8.25 -22.82
CA GLN A 12 -36.57 -7.41 -23.98
C GLN A 12 -36.24 -8.23 -25.24
N ASN A 13 -35.97 -9.53 -25.07
CA ASN A 13 -35.73 -10.47 -26.16
C ASN A 13 -36.82 -11.54 -26.18
N ASN A 14 -38.06 -11.09 -26.17
CA ASN A 14 -39.25 -11.92 -26.31
C ASN A 14 -39.36 -13.04 -25.27
N PHE A 15 -38.96 -12.75 -24.00
CA PHE A 15 -38.91 -13.70 -22.88
C PHE A 15 -38.09 -14.97 -23.16
N THR A 16 -37.04 -14.85 -23.98
CA THR A 16 -36.13 -15.97 -24.23
C THR A 16 -35.52 -16.46 -22.93
N PRO A 17 -35.59 -17.78 -22.62
CA PRO A 17 -34.99 -18.34 -21.42
C PRO A 17 -33.50 -18.01 -21.32
N ASN A 18 -33.07 -17.62 -20.14
CA ASN A 18 -31.68 -17.29 -19.85
C ASN A 18 -31.13 -18.25 -18.77
N CYS A 19 -30.10 -18.98 -19.12
CA CYS A 19 -29.47 -19.99 -18.27
C CYS A 19 -28.06 -19.56 -17.90
N GLY A 20 -27.52 -20.10 -16.81
CA GLY A 20 -26.17 -19.81 -16.37
C GLY A 20 -26.05 -19.82 -14.84
N ARG A 21 -24.92 -19.34 -14.38
CA ARG A 21 -24.62 -19.34 -12.95
C ARG A 21 -25.15 -18.09 -12.26
N VAL A 22 -25.97 -18.30 -11.21
CA VAL A 22 -26.36 -17.22 -10.28
C VAL A 22 -25.14 -16.80 -9.48
N VAL A 23 -24.65 -15.61 -9.73
CA VAL A 23 -23.44 -15.06 -9.05
C VAL A 23 -23.82 -14.48 -7.69
N ARG A 24 -24.96 -13.75 -7.63
CA ARG A 24 -25.46 -13.12 -6.41
C ARG A 24 -26.96 -13.36 -6.31
N TYR A 25 -27.40 -13.63 -5.09
CA TYR A 25 -28.81 -13.81 -4.75
C TYR A 25 -29.10 -13.20 -3.39
N GLU A 26 -29.95 -12.18 -3.36
CA GLU A 26 -30.42 -11.53 -2.15
C GLU A 26 -31.93 -11.37 -2.23
N SER A 27 -32.65 -12.12 -1.42
CA SER A 27 -34.11 -12.05 -1.38
C SER A 27 -34.60 -10.95 -0.46
N PRO A 28 -35.66 -10.20 -0.84
CA PRO A 28 -36.28 -9.22 0.04
C PRO A 28 -36.98 -9.91 1.23
N GLY A 29 -37.18 -9.18 2.30
CA GLY A 29 -37.81 -9.67 3.50
C GLY A 29 -38.78 -8.66 4.15
N GLY A 30 -39.34 -9.04 5.30
CA GLY A 30 -40.17 -8.17 6.14
C GLY A 30 -41.68 -8.34 5.98
N PRO A 31 -42.47 -7.53 6.72
CA PRO A 31 -43.92 -7.69 6.79
C PRO A 31 -44.61 -7.57 5.44
N GLY A 32 -45.48 -8.54 5.11
CA GLY A 32 -46.26 -8.55 3.89
C GLY A 32 -45.56 -9.14 2.67
N ILE A 33 -44.40 -9.75 2.84
CA ILE A 33 -43.62 -10.43 1.77
C ILE A 33 -43.53 -11.93 2.07
N ARG A 34 -43.76 -12.73 1.02
CA ARG A 34 -43.40 -14.16 0.97
C ARG A 34 -42.66 -14.43 -0.32
N ILE A 35 -41.60 -15.24 -0.21
CA ILE A 35 -40.80 -15.69 -1.35
C ILE A 35 -40.72 -17.21 -1.29
N ASP A 36 -41.03 -17.84 -2.41
CA ASP A 36 -40.79 -19.25 -2.66
C ASP A 36 -39.78 -19.33 -3.80
N SER A 37 -38.55 -19.80 -3.52
CA SER A 37 -37.45 -19.78 -4.49
C SER A 37 -36.60 -21.02 -4.36
N ASN A 38 -36.11 -21.50 -5.51
CA ASN A 38 -35.07 -22.52 -5.63
C ASN A 38 -33.71 -21.93 -5.98
N LEU A 39 -33.60 -20.60 -6.12
CA LEU A 39 -32.36 -19.92 -6.46
C LEU A 39 -31.50 -19.67 -5.22
N CYS A 40 -30.20 -19.77 -5.39
CA CYS A 40 -29.21 -19.32 -4.42
C CYS A 40 -27.93 -18.89 -5.14
N ALA A 41 -27.05 -18.16 -4.46
CA ALA A 41 -25.74 -17.83 -5.01
C ALA A 41 -24.92 -19.11 -5.31
N GLY A 42 -24.33 -19.18 -6.47
CA GLY A 42 -23.58 -20.35 -6.95
C GLY A 42 -24.42 -21.42 -7.66
N TYR A 43 -25.75 -21.28 -7.69
CA TYR A 43 -26.63 -22.22 -8.41
C TYR A 43 -26.48 -22.08 -9.93
N ASP A 44 -26.28 -23.20 -10.61
CA ASP A 44 -26.26 -23.25 -12.08
C ASP A 44 -27.68 -23.52 -12.58
N PHE A 45 -28.35 -22.47 -13.07
CA PHE A 45 -29.72 -22.56 -13.54
C PHE A 45 -29.78 -23.35 -14.85
N PRO A 46 -30.49 -24.49 -14.91
CA PRO A 46 -30.47 -25.43 -16.04
C PRO A 46 -31.28 -24.92 -17.22
N SER A 47 -30.88 -25.33 -18.42
CA SER A 47 -31.55 -24.98 -19.68
C SER A 47 -32.68 -25.93 -20.11
N ASN A 48 -32.83 -27.05 -19.40
CA ASN A 48 -33.73 -28.13 -19.79
C ASN A 48 -35.00 -28.28 -18.94
N TYR A 49 -35.25 -27.28 -18.05
CA TYR A 49 -36.46 -27.17 -17.26
C TYR A 49 -37.15 -25.82 -17.46
N ASP A 50 -38.31 -25.63 -16.81
CA ASP A 50 -39.04 -24.36 -16.78
C ASP A 50 -38.13 -23.22 -16.28
N SER A 51 -38.30 -22.03 -16.83
CA SER A 51 -37.56 -20.83 -16.47
C SER A 51 -37.90 -20.25 -15.10
N ALA A 52 -38.86 -20.82 -14.36
CA ALA A 52 -39.32 -20.32 -13.07
C ALA A 52 -38.21 -20.40 -11.99
N GLY A 53 -37.71 -19.24 -11.56
CA GLY A 53 -36.69 -19.12 -10.51
C GLY A 53 -37.28 -18.86 -9.13
N ALA A 54 -38.31 -18.03 -9.03
CA ALA A 54 -38.93 -17.69 -7.75
C ALA A 54 -40.39 -17.18 -7.92
N LEU A 55 -41.15 -17.26 -6.83
CA LEU A 55 -42.42 -16.55 -6.67
C LEU A 55 -42.25 -15.48 -5.60
N LEU A 56 -42.48 -14.23 -5.95
CA LEU A 56 -42.55 -13.12 -5.00
C LEU A 56 -43.99 -12.72 -4.78
N ILE A 57 -44.47 -12.75 -3.54
CA ILE A 57 -45.83 -12.49 -3.15
C ILE A 57 -45.85 -11.32 -2.16
N ALA A 58 -46.59 -10.28 -2.50
CA ALA A 58 -46.89 -9.17 -1.61
C ALA A 58 -48.35 -9.22 -1.15
N PHE A 59 -48.62 -9.02 0.12
CA PHE A 59 -50.00 -8.95 0.65
C PHE A 59 -50.18 -7.78 1.59
N GLY A 60 -51.37 -7.17 1.48
CA GLY A 60 -51.75 -5.97 2.22
C GLY A 60 -53.25 -5.81 2.24
N ARG A 61 -53.74 -4.79 2.97
CA ARG A 61 -55.18 -4.53 3.16
C ARG A 61 -55.78 -3.65 2.06
N SER A 62 -54.97 -3.00 1.22
CA SER A 62 -55.39 -2.18 0.09
C SER A 62 -54.47 -2.37 -1.10
N TRP A 63 -54.93 -1.99 -2.28
CA TRP A 63 -54.12 -2.03 -3.52
C TRP A 63 -52.87 -1.20 -3.39
N ASP A 64 -52.96 0.05 -2.94
CA ASP A 64 -51.81 0.93 -2.73
C ASP A 64 -50.78 0.34 -1.77
N ARG A 65 -51.26 -0.31 -0.70
CA ARG A 65 -50.37 -0.97 0.26
C ARG A 65 -49.65 -2.16 -0.38
N ILE A 66 -50.31 -2.93 -1.21
CA ILE A 66 -49.73 -4.05 -1.95
C ILE A 66 -48.72 -3.54 -2.95
N LEU A 67 -49.01 -2.49 -3.72
CA LEU A 67 -48.08 -1.84 -4.64
C LEU A 67 -46.80 -1.35 -3.93
N SER A 68 -47.00 -0.65 -2.80
CA SER A 68 -45.86 -0.16 -2.01
C SER A 68 -44.94 -1.28 -1.50
N ILE A 69 -45.53 -2.40 -1.02
CA ILE A 69 -44.79 -3.56 -0.54
C ILE A 69 -44.09 -4.25 -1.71
N MET A 70 -44.79 -4.45 -2.84
CA MET A 70 -44.21 -5.10 -4.02
C MET A 70 -43.08 -4.27 -4.62
N ASN A 71 -43.22 -2.94 -4.72
CA ASN A 71 -42.20 -2.06 -5.21
C ASN A 71 -40.91 -2.16 -4.36
N ARG A 72 -41.05 -2.04 -3.04
CA ARG A 72 -39.93 -2.22 -2.10
C ARG A 72 -39.29 -3.60 -2.26
N ALA A 73 -40.10 -4.65 -2.35
CA ALA A 73 -39.58 -6.01 -2.50
C ALA A 73 -38.80 -6.20 -3.80
N LEU A 74 -39.29 -5.65 -4.92
CA LEU A 74 -38.59 -5.73 -6.20
C LEU A 74 -37.29 -4.89 -6.21
N GLU A 75 -37.26 -3.75 -5.51
CA GLU A 75 -36.07 -2.93 -5.36
C GLU A 75 -34.97 -3.64 -4.53
N GLU A 76 -35.38 -4.34 -3.47
CA GLU A 76 -34.47 -5.09 -2.59
C GLU A 76 -34.01 -6.43 -3.20
N TYR A 77 -34.77 -6.99 -4.16
CA TYR A 77 -34.46 -8.30 -4.74
C TYR A 77 -33.30 -8.20 -5.73
N THR A 78 -32.21 -8.87 -5.45
CA THR A 78 -31.03 -8.92 -6.32
C THR A 78 -30.76 -10.33 -6.80
N ILE A 79 -30.76 -10.53 -8.11
CA ILE A 79 -30.32 -11.75 -8.79
C ILE A 79 -29.37 -11.30 -9.89
N SER A 80 -28.13 -11.77 -9.87
CA SER A 80 -27.15 -11.44 -10.91
C SER A 80 -26.43 -12.68 -11.44
N GLY A 81 -25.83 -12.54 -12.62
CA GLY A 81 -25.20 -13.64 -13.36
C GLY A 81 -26.10 -14.26 -14.42
N ILE A 82 -27.42 -14.11 -14.28
CA ILE A 82 -28.46 -14.50 -15.26
C ILE A 82 -29.49 -13.37 -15.40
N LYS A 83 -30.10 -13.25 -16.57
CA LYS A 83 -31.22 -12.32 -16.78
C LYS A 83 -32.49 -12.89 -16.19
N THR A 84 -33.31 -11.99 -15.63
CA THR A 84 -34.60 -12.35 -15.02
C THR A 84 -35.67 -11.33 -15.37
N THR A 85 -36.93 -11.66 -15.07
CA THR A 85 -38.08 -10.76 -15.24
C THR A 85 -38.16 -9.65 -14.17
N LEU A 86 -37.23 -9.55 -13.23
CA LEU A 86 -37.23 -8.51 -12.18
C LEU A 86 -37.29 -7.08 -12.71
N PRO A 87 -36.43 -6.66 -13.68
CA PRO A 87 -36.45 -5.30 -14.22
C PRO A 87 -37.80 -4.97 -14.89
N PHE A 88 -38.38 -5.92 -15.60
CA PHE A 88 -39.65 -5.78 -16.24
C PHE A 88 -40.79 -5.50 -15.25
N TYR A 89 -40.83 -6.22 -14.11
CA TYR A 89 -41.83 -5.96 -13.08
C TYR A 89 -41.65 -4.62 -12.38
N ARG A 90 -40.44 -4.17 -12.19
CA ARG A 90 -40.16 -2.83 -11.69
C ARG A 90 -40.73 -1.76 -12.60
N HIS A 91 -40.60 -1.95 -13.91
CA HIS A 91 -41.15 -1.03 -14.91
C HIS A 91 -42.70 -1.07 -14.95
N ILE A 92 -43.30 -2.25 -14.88
CA ILE A 92 -44.75 -2.40 -14.79
C ILE A 92 -45.33 -1.63 -13.60
N LEU A 93 -44.70 -1.69 -12.42
CA LEU A 93 -45.16 -1.00 -11.22
C LEU A 93 -45.08 0.54 -11.31
N GLN A 94 -44.37 1.08 -12.28
CA GLN A 94 -44.34 2.52 -12.56
C GLN A 94 -45.40 2.95 -13.54
N ASN A 95 -45.99 2.04 -14.31
CA ASN A 95 -47.03 2.35 -15.28
C ASN A 95 -48.32 2.81 -14.59
N GLU A 96 -48.91 3.93 -15.02
CA GLU A 96 -50.05 4.57 -14.38
C GLU A 96 -51.34 3.74 -14.51
N GLN A 97 -51.53 3.09 -15.65
CA GLN A 97 -52.69 2.21 -15.88
C GLN A 97 -52.64 0.99 -14.94
N PHE A 98 -51.44 0.42 -14.74
CA PHE A 98 -51.27 -0.68 -13.77
C PHE A 98 -51.51 -0.21 -12.33
N ARG A 99 -50.96 0.93 -11.96
CA ARG A 99 -51.11 1.49 -10.61
C ARG A 99 -52.57 1.83 -10.27
N SER A 100 -53.34 2.29 -11.22
CA SER A 100 -54.76 2.59 -11.04
C SER A 100 -55.68 1.36 -11.09
N ALA A 101 -55.11 0.15 -11.24
CA ALA A 101 -55.83 -1.11 -11.38
C ALA A 101 -56.75 -1.17 -12.61
N GLN A 102 -56.47 -0.39 -13.66
CA GLN A 102 -57.24 -0.33 -14.90
C GLN A 102 -56.62 -1.19 -16.01
N PHE A 103 -56.34 -2.44 -15.74
CA PHE A 103 -55.70 -3.36 -16.67
C PHE A 103 -56.51 -4.66 -16.80
N ASP A 104 -56.35 -5.30 -17.95
CA ASP A 104 -56.91 -6.61 -18.26
C ASP A 104 -55.80 -7.61 -18.63
N THR A 105 -56.17 -8.80 -19.07
CA THR A 105 -55.24 -9.86 -19.45
C THR A 105 -54.41 -9.53 -20.71
N ASN A 106 -54.81 -8.52 -21.50
CA ASN A 106 -54.08 -8.06 -22.68
C ASN A 106 -53.15 -6.85 -22.38
N PHE A 107 -53.10 -6.40 -21.13
CA PHE A 107 -52.35 -5.20 -20.71
C PHE A 107 -50.90 -5.23 -21.23
N VAL A 108 -50.19 -6.32 -21.01
CA VAL A 108 -48.78 -6.45 -21.46
C VAL A 108 -48.68 -6.41 -22.97
N ALA A 109 -49.57 -7.11 -23.69
CA ALA A 109 -49.56 -7.14 -25.13
C ALA A 109 -49.93 -5.80 -25.79
N ASN A 110 -50.76 -4.99 -25.11
CA ASN A 110 -51.23 -3.72 -25.61
C ASN A 110 -50.38 -2.51 -25.17
N THR A 111 -49.32 -2.74 -24.38
CA THR A 111 -48.47 -1.69 -23.81
C THR A 111 -46.99 -1.93 -24.16
N PRO A 112 -46.57 -1.69 -25.44
CA PRO A 112 -45.21 -1.98 -25.90
C PRO A 112 -44.11 -1.23 -25.12
N GLU A 113 -44.43 -0.06 -24.56
CA GLU A 113 -43.53 0.75 -23.76
C GLU A 113 -43.07 0.05 -22.46
N LEU A 114 -43.72 -1.00 -22.03
CA LEU A 114 -43.29 -1.81 -20.87
C LEU A 114 -41.96 -2.52 -21.12
N PHE A 115 -41.54 -2.62 -22.37
CA PHE A 115 -40.26 -3.24 -22.76
C PHE A 115 -39.16 -2.23 -23.01
N ASP A 116 -39.48 -0.92 -22.95
CA ASP A 116 -38.48 0.16 -23.13
C ASP A 116 -37.93 0.60 -21.79
N TYR A 117 -37.06 -0.20 -21.21
CA TYR A 117 -36.33 0.09 -19.99
C TYR A 117 -34.85 -0.27 -20.14
N GLN A 118 -34.00 0.42 -19.39
CA GLN A 118 -32.59 0.01 -19.27
C GLN A 118 -32.47 -1.07 -18.19
N ASP A 119 -31.99 -2.24 -18.61
CA ASP A 119 -31.71 -3.35 -17.68
C ASP A 119 -30.39 -3.07 -16.93
N LEU A 120 -30.38 -2.04 -16.10
CA LEU A 120 -29.33 -1.79 -15.14
C LEU A 120 -29.69 -2.57 -13.87
N ALA A 121 -28.84 -3.50 -13.45
CA ALA A 121 -28.95 -4.06 -12.12
C ALA A 121 -29.07 -2.89 -11.09
N PRO A 122 -29.92 -2.98 -10.04
CA PRO A 122 -30.15 -1.88 -9.10
C PRO A 122 -28.86 -1.26 -8.56
N GLU A 123 -27.80 -2.04 -8.52
CA GLU A 123 -26.45 -1.61 -8.15
C GLU A 123 -25.75 -0.82 -9.24
N GLY A 124 -25.91 -1.21 -10.50
CA GLY A 124 -25.38 -0.47 -11.65
C GLY A 124 -26.09 0.88 -11.81
N GLU A 125 -27.39 0.93 -11.55
CA GLU A 125 -28.19 2.15 -11.57
C GLU A 125 -27.79 3.08 -10.42
N ARG A 126 -27.65 2.57 -9.18
CA ARG A 126 -27.14 3.33 -8.04
C ARG A 126 -25.70 3.81 -8.26
N LEU A 127 -24.85 2.96 -8.83
CA LEU A 127 -23.47 3.34 -9.16
C LEU A 127 -23.44 4.41 -10.25
N SER A 128 -24.28 4.26 -11.29
CA SER A 128 -24.37 5.25 -12.39
C SER A 128 -24.89 6.60 -11.88
N HIS A 129 -25.91 6.62 -11.02
CA HIS A 129 -26.39 7.81 -10.36
C HIS A 129 -25.34 8.43 -9.45
N LEU A 130 -24.66 7.63 -8.64
CA LEU A 130 -23.57 8.08 -7.77
C LEU A 130 -22.42 8.68 -8.56
N VAL A 131 -21.99 8.01 -9.65
CA VAL A 131 -20.93 8.51 -10.53
C VAL A 131 -21.36 9.79 -11.24
N ALA A 132 -22.60 9.87 -11.76
CA ALA A 132 -23.13 11.07 -12.39
C ALA A 132 -23.23 12.24 -11.39
N GLU A 133 -23.65 11.99 -10.17
CA GLU A 133 -23.76 12.99 -9.11
C GLU A 133 -22.38 13.49 -8.64
N ILE A 134 -21.41 12.57 -8.47
CA ILE A 134 -20.02 12.93 -8.15
C ILE A 134 -19.41 13.74 -9.29
N SER A 135 -19.62 13.33 -10.55
CA SER A 135 -19.08 14.03 -11.73
C SER A 135 -19.68 15.41 -11.94
N ALA A 136 -21.01 15.55 -11.71
CA ALA A 136 -21.72 16.80 -11.92
C ALA A 136 -21.53 17.83 -10.80
N LYS A 137 -21.39 17.36 -9.55
CA LYS A 137 -21.37 18.22 -8.36
C LYS A 137 -20.02 18.29 -7.66
N GLY A 138 -18.99 17.55 -8.13
CA GLY A 138 -17.72 17.43 -7.41
C GLY A 138 -17.89 16.86 -5.99
N TYR A 139 -18.80 15.95 -5.81
CA TYR A 139 -19.33 15.53 -4.54
C TYR A 139 -18.46 14.46 -3.88
N ASN A 140 -18.17 14.68 -2.59
CA ASN A 140 -17.62 13.64 -1.74
C ASN A 140 -18.75 13.02 -0.90
N PRO A 141 -19.21 11.79 -1.19
CA PRO A 141 -20.34 11.16 -0.50
C PRO A 141 -20.09 10.99 1.01
N TYR A 142 -18.85 11.00 1.46
CA TYR A 142 -18.51 10.93 2.88
C TYR A 142 -18.76 12.25 3.64
N VAL A 143 -18.97 13.36 2.96
CA VAL A 143 -19.27 14.67 3.58
C VAL A 143 -20.73 14.80 3.99
N GLN A 144 -21.64 14.00 3.42
CA GLN A 144 -23.08 14.04 3.77
C GLN A 144 -23.51 13.02 4.82
N LEU A 145 -22.70 12.03 5.18
CA LEU A 145 -23.04 11.04 6.23
C LEU A 145 -22.99 11.58 7.66
N GLY A 146 -22.59 12.78 7.84
CA GLY A 146 -22.78 13.55 9.05
C GLY A 146 -22.93 15.00 8.64
N GLN A 147 -23.74 15.75 9.30
CA GLN A 147 -23.69 17.21 9.30
C GLN A 147 -22.32 17.63 9.91
N TYR A 148 -21.23 17.18 9.29
CA TYR A 148 -19.99 17.91 9.46
C TYR A 148 -20.25 19.25 8.77
N ARG A 149 -20.59 20.27 9.56
CA ARG A 149 -20.21 21.62 9.20
C ARG A 149 -18.80 21.45 8.61
N SER A 150 -18.63 21.85 7.35
CA SER A 150 -17.31 22.19 6.88
C SER A 150 -16.75 23.08 7.97
N VAL A 151 -15.90 22.53 8.83
CA VAL A 151 -14.97 23.38 9.55
C VAL A 151 -14.36 24.11 8.38
N ASP A 152 -14.56 25.43 8.31
CA ASP A 152 -13.81 26.28 7.42
C ASP A 152 -12.36 26.02 7.81
N THR A 153 -11.78 24.98 7.18
CA THR A 153 -10.35 24.81 7.20
C THR A 153 -9.87 26.08 6.57
N PRO A 154 -9.18 26.95 7.31
CA PRO A 154 -8.73 28.21 6.77
C PRO A 154 -8.04 27.83 5.45
N ARG A 155 -8.54 28.36 4.34
CA ARG A 155 -7.86 28.21 3.07
C ARG A 155 -6.51 28.84 3.30
N LEU A 156 -5.48 27.98 3.33
CA LEU A 156 -4.13 28.50 3.33
C LEU A 156 -4.04 29.46 2.13
N PRO A 157 -3.48 30.67 2.30
CA PRO A 157 -3.39 31.65 1.24
C PRO A 157 -2.72 31.01 0.01
N ALA A 158 -2.99 31.57 -1.16
CA ALA A 158 -2.32 31.15 -2.38
C ALA A 158 -0.81 31.11 -2.14
N PHE A 159 -0.20 29.95 -2.38
CA PHE A 159 1.20 29.72 -2.05
C PHE A 159 2.08 30.30 -3.16
N GLU A 160 2.76 31.38 -2.86
CA GLU A 160 3.87 31.90 -3.66
C GLU A 160 5.17 31.66 -2.87
N PRO A 161 5.91 30.58 -3.15
CA PRO A 161 7.12 30.26 -2.40
C PRO A 161 8.21 31.29 -2.65
N VAL A 162 8.89 31.71 -1.60
CA VAL A 162 10.17 32.41 -1.73
C VAL A 162 11.23 31.38 -2.12
N LEU A 163 11.79 31.54 -3.30
CA LEU A 163 12.78 30.63 -3.84
C LEU A 163 14.18 31.21 -3.68
N PRO A 164 15.09 30.59 -2.91
CA PRO A 164 16.50 30.97 -2.86
C PRO A 164 17.13 30.94 -4.26
N HIS A 165 18.04 31.89 -4.53
CA HIS A 165 18.74 31.90 -5.80
C HIS A 165 19.77 30.76 -5.87
N ILE A 166 19.63 29.86 -6.83
CA ILE A 166 20.66 28.87 -7.12
C ILE A 166 21.72 29.55 -7.99
N SER A 167 22.95 29.64 -7.50
CA SER A 167 24.05 30.21 -8.26
C SER A 167 24.29 29.45 -9.56
N GLY A 168 24.84 30.12 -10.59
CA GLY A 168 25.22 29.42 -11.82
C GLY A 168 26.27 28.35 -11.56
N ALA A 169 27.18 28.57 -10.58
CA ALA A 169 28.18 27.58 -10.17
C ALA A 169 27.53 26.30 -9.62
N ASP A 170 26.52 26.43 -8.75
CA ASP A 170 25.83 25.26 -8.17
C ASP A 170 24.89 24.59 -9.19
N ARG A 171 24.15 25.40 -9.98
CA ARG A 171 23.19 24.89 -10.98
C ARG A 171 23.88 24.06 -12.06
N TYR A 172 25.04 24.51 -12.54
CA TYR A 172 25.74 23.90 -13.66
C TYR A 172 26.95 23.06 -13.23
N ALA A 173 27.22 22.95 -11.93
CA ALA A 173 28.23 22.01 -11.44
C ALA A 173 27.92 20.59 -11.94
N PRO A 174 28.89 19.87 -12.49
CA PRO A 174 28.67 18.48 -12.89
C PRO A 174 28.36 17.62 -11.67
N ASN A 175 27.48 16.65 -11.85
CA ASN A 175 27.28 15.62 -10.83
C ASN A 175 28.58 14.81 -10.68
N PRO A 176 29.09 14.57 -9.47
CA PRO A 176 30.32 13.80 -9.27
C PRO A 176 30.15 12.31 -9.60
N TYR A 177 28.93 11.81 -9.72
CA TYR A 177 28.66 10.39 -9.89
C TYR A 177 28.60 9.99 -11.38
N PRO A 178 29.38 8.99 -11.81
CA PRO A 178 29.29 8.43 -13.15
C PRO A 178 27.91 7.81 -13.41
N HIS A 179 27.43 7.91 -14.66
CA HIS A 179 26.15 7.28 -15.05
C HIS A 179 26.31 5.82 -15.51
N ALA A 180 27.51 5.41 -15.94
CA ALA A 180 27.77 4.02 -16.29
C ALA A 180 27.92 3.17 -15.02
N ARG A 181 27.17 2.07 -14.93
CA ARG A 181 27.09 1.20 -13.75
C ARG A 181 28.45 0.86 -13.14
N ASP A 182 29.35 0.29 -13.93
CA ASP A 182 30.62 -0.22 -13.41
C ASP A 182 31.56 0.90 -12.94
N GLN A 183 31.55 2.05 -13.63
CA GLN A 183 32.30 3.24 -13.21
C GLN A 183 31.70 3.85 -11.93
N LEU A 184 30.39 3.84 -11.77
CA LEU A 184 29.71 4.30 -10.57
C LEU A 184 30.09 3.45 -9.35
N LEU A 185 30.04 2.13 -9.50
CA LEU A 185 30.38 1.20 -8.43
C LEU A 185 31.89 1.25 -8.07
N GLU A 186 32.78 1.44 -9.04
CA GLU A 186 34.19 1.69 -8.80
C GLU A 186 34.42 2.99 -8.04
N PHE A 187 33.79 4.08 -8.48
CA PHE A 187 33.81 5.37 -7.77
C PHE A 187 33.39 5.25 -6.31
N LEU A 188 32.31 4.53 -6.02
CA LEU A 188 31.81 4.32 -4.67
C LEU A 188 32.76 3.48 -3.79
N ARG A 189 33.42 2.47 -4.37
CA ARG A 189 34.42 1.66 -3.65
C ARG A 189 35.65 2.48 -3.28
N ASP A 190 36.07 3.36 -4.17
CA ASP A 190 37.29 4.17 -3.97
C ASP A 190 37.06 5.40 -3.10
N SER A 191 35.79 5.81 -2.97
CA SER A 191 35.43 6.97 -2.18
C SER A 191 35.74 6.79 -0.68
N LYS A 192 36.26 7.85 -0.07
CA LYS A 192 36.48 7.95 1.38
C LYS A 192 35.41 8.75 2.09
N ALA A 193 34.38 9.18 1.37
CA ALA A 193 33.24 9.91 1.92
C ALA A 193 32.00 9.02 2.01
N VAL A 194 31.14 9.31 2.95
CA VAL A 194 29.78 8.74 3.01
C VAL A 194 28.89 9.53 2.06
N HIS A 195 28.14 8.81 1.24
CA HIS A 195 27.22 9.35 0.25
C HIS A 195 25.79 9.30 0.77
N PHE A 196 24.93 10.19 0.27
CA PHE A 196 23.58 10.34 0.74
C PHE A 196 22.58 10.16 -0.39
N THR A 197 21.55 9.35 -0.16
CA THR A 197 20.33 9.31 -0.97
C THR A 197 19.26 10.15 -0.29
N ASP A 198 18.63 11.05 -1.03
CA ASP A 198 17.45 11.76 -0.53
C ASP A 198 16.20 10.92 -0.80
N THR A 199 15.39 10.71 0.22
CA THR A 199 14.14 9.96 0.16
C THR A 199 12.91 10.84 0.44
N THR A 200 13.10 12.16 0.47
CA THR A 200 12.07 13.15 0.81
C THR A 200 10.83 13.02 -0.05
N THR A 201 10.99 12.87 -1.37
CA THR A 201 9.86 12.84 -2.32
C THR A 201 9.21 11.46 -2.45
N ARG A 202 9.79 10.42 -1.83
CA ARG A 202 9.22 9.06 -1.87
C ARG A 202 8.85 8.55 -0.48
N ASP A 203 9.85 8.20 0.37
CA ASP A 203 9.55 7.48 1.61
C ASP A 203 9.02 8.40 2.71
N MET A 204 9.50 9.64 2.78
CA MET A 204 8.93 10.64 3.67
C MET A 204 7.47 10.92 3.31
N THR A 205 7.16 11.12 2.02
CA THR A 205 5.78 11.36 1.58
C THR A 205 4.90 10.14 1.84
N GLN A 206 5.43 8.93 1.65
CA GLN A 206 4.71 7.68 1.96
C GLN A 206 4.45 7.53 3.45
N SER A 207 5.46 7.78 4.28
CA SER A 207 5.39 7.51 5.72
C SER A 207 4.69 8.61 6.52
N ASN A 208 4.69 9.85 6.03
CA ASN A 208 4.15 10.99 6.77
C ASN A 208 2.97 11.70 6.11
N THR A 209 2.90 11.78 4.78
CA THR A 209 1.86 12.54 4.06
C THR A 209 1.01 11.70 3.09
N GLY A 210 1.07 10.38 3.20
CA GLY A 210 0.27 9.46 2.38
C GLY A 210 0.52 9.58 0.87
N ASN A 211 1.75 9.92 0.45
CA ASN A 211 2.15 10.14 -0.95
C ASN A 211 1.34 11.26 -1.66
N ARG A 212 0.99 12.34 -0.95
CA ARG A 212 0.12 13.39 -1.48
C ARG A 212 0.86 14.53 -2.18
N PHE A 213 2.19 14.53 -2.23
CA PHE A 213 2.93 15.49 -3.03
C PHE A 213 2.51 15.36 -4.50
N ARG A 214 2.41 16.49 -5.16
CA ARG A 214 2.05 16.58 -6.57
C ARG A 214 3.28 17.00 -7.36
N LEU A 215 3.22 16.79 -8.64
CA LEU A 215 4.28 17.17 -9.60
C LEU A 215 4.70 18.66 -9.50
N ALA A 216 3.80 19.54 -9.04
CA ALA A 216 4.12 20.95 -8.83
C ALA A 216 5.11 21.16 -7.67
N GLU A 217 4.98 20.45 -6.57
CA GLU A 217 5.90 20.49 -5.43
C GLU A 217 7.25 19.85 -5.82
N ASP A 218 7.22 18.77 -6.59
CA ASP A 218 8.42 18.12 -7.11
C ASP A 218 9.19 19.06 -8.05
N ALA A 219 8.48 19.79 -8.91
CA ALA A 219 9.08 20.80 -9.80
C ALA A 219 9.73 21.96 -9.04
N LEU A 220 9.18 22.34 -7.87
CA LEU A 220 9.79 23.35 -7.01
C LEU A 220 11.07 22.87 -6.35
N LEU A 221 11.07 21.62 -5.86
CA LEU A 221 12.19 21.04 -5.11
C LEU A 221 13.31 20.52 -6.02
N GLY A 222 12.96 20.01 -7.20
CA GLY A 222 13.89 19.31 -8.08
C GLY A 222 15.19 20.06 -8.37
N PRO A 223 15.18 21.34 -8.78
CA PRO A 223 16.41 22.09 -9.06
C PRO A 223 17.35 22.24 -7.85
N TYR A 224 16.79 22.33 -6.63
CA TYR A 224 17.58 22.39 -5.40
C TYR A 224 18.18 21.03 -5.08
N LEU A 225 17.37 19.96 -5.13
CA LEU A 225 17.83 18.60 -4.91
C LEU A 225 18.91 18.18 -5.91
N ASP A 226 18.77 18.62 -7.17
CA ASP A 226 19.78 18.39 -8.23
C ASP A 226 21.12 19.08 -7.96
N SER A 227 21.11 20.16 -7.16
CA SER A 227 22.31 20.91 -6.78
C SER A 227 22.91 20.50 -5.44
N CYS A 228 22.25 19.57 -4.70
CA CYS A 228 22.73 19.06 -3.41
C CYS A 228 23.91 18.07 -3.51
N ASN A 229 24.23 17.56 -4.70
CA ASN A 229 25.19 16.48 -4.90
C ASN A 229 24.83 15.20 -4.13
N PHE A 230 23.56 14.88 -4.01
CA PHE A 230 23.13 13.58 -3.52
C PHE A 230 23.57 12.47 -4.48
N PHE A 231 23.86 11.28 -3.92
CA PHE A 231 24.13 10.08 -4.71
C PHE A 231 22.94 9.75 -5.60
N SER A 232 21.75 9.71 -5.01
CA SER A 232 20.51 9.49 -5.74
C SER A 232 19.33 10.21 -5.09
N LEU A 233 18.27 10.40 -5.86
CA LEU A 233 16.95 10.77 -5.39
C LEU A 233 16.07 9.53 -5.49
N GLU A 234 15.62 8.98 -4.35
CA GLU A 234 14.61 7.94 -4.36
C GLU A 234 13.23 8.62 -4.48
N ASN A 235 12.75 8.76 -5.70
CA ASN A 235 11.57 9.52 -6.07
C ASN A 235 10.42 8.67 -6.64
N GLY A 236 10.50 7.34 -6.50
CA GLY A 236 9.45 6.42 -6.91
C GLY A 236 9.39 5.15 -6.07
N GLY A 237 8.21 4.55 -6.00
CA GLY A 237 7.98 3.30 -5.29
C GLY A 237 6.56 2.78 -5.49
N GLY A 238 6.29 1.53 -5.14
CA GLY A 238 4.99 0.89 -5.40
C GLY A 238 3.80 1.64 -4.81
N ALA A 239 3.89 2.11 -3.56
CA ALA A 239 2.83 2.90 -2.95
C ALA A 239 2.69 4.28 -3.59
N HIS A 240 3.80 4.91 -3.97
CA HIS A 240 3.80 6.19 -4.69
C HIS A 240 3.07 6.06 -6.04
N PHE A 241 3.41 5.05 -6.82
CA PHE A 241 2.76 4.77 -8.10
C PHE A 241 1.25 4.51 -7.95
N HIS A 242 0.86 3.74 -6.93
CA HIS A 242 -0.55 3.49 -6.65
C HIS A 242 -1.31 4.77 -6.32
N VAL A 243 -0.78 5.61 -5.43
CA VAL A 243 -1.42 6.87 -5.04
C VAL A 243 -1.42 7.89 -6.16
N ALA A 244 -0.37 7.96 -6.99
CA ALA A 244 -0.33 8.79 -8.19
C ALA A 244 -1.54 8.51 -9.09
N MET A 245 -1.82 7.22 -9.37
CA MET A 245 -2.98 6.83 -10.19
C MET A 245 -4.32 7.03 -9.48
N MET A 246 -4.43 6.61 -8.20
CA MET A 246 -5.73 6.51 -7.52
C MET A 246 -6.18 7.81 -6.84
N ALA A 247 -5.26 8.67 -6.44
CA ALA A 247 -5.56 9.87 -5.67
C ALA A 247 -5.10 11.17 -6.36
N ASN A 248 -3.92 11.16 -6.99
CA ASN A 248 -3.39 12.33 -7.70
C ASN A 248 -3.84 12.37 -9.17
N MET A 249 -4.42 11.28 -9.68
CA MET A 249 -4.93 11.13 -11.04
C MET A 249 -3.85 11.40 -12.10
N THR A 250 -2.61 10.98 -11.82
CA THR A 250 -1.45 11.14 -12.70
C THR A 250 -0.90 9.78 -13.13
N TYR A 251 -0.28 9.75 -14.31
CA TYR A 251 0.42 8.56 -14.78
C TYR A 251 1.84 8.53 -14.22
N PRO A 252 2.22 7.52 -13.41
CA PRO A 252 3.46 7.55 -12.65
C PRO A 252 4.74 7.66 -13.47
N PHE A 253 4.77 7.07 -14.68
CA PHE A 253 5.93 7.20 -15.56
C PHE A 253 6.07 8.60 -16.18
N THR A 254 4.98 9.36 -16.27
CA THR A 254 5.08 10.80 -16.62
C THR A 254 5.76 11.57 -15.49
N GLU A 255 5.48 11.25 -14.23
CA GLU A 255 6.19 11.83 -13.08
C GLU A 255 7.67 11.46 -13.11
N ALA A 256 8.00 10.17 -13.36
CA ALA A 256 9.38 9.72 -13.51
C ALA A 256 10.14 10.45 -14.61
N GLN A 257 9.50 10.68 -15.77
CA GLN A 257 10.08 11.44 -16.88
C GLN A 257 10.25 12.94 -16.53
N ALA A 258 9.30 13.52 -15.80
CA ALA A 258 9.38 14.90 -15.34
C ALA A 258 10.56 15.10 -14.37
N TRP A 259 10.83 14.13 -13.48
CA TRP A 259 12.00 14.15 -12.60
C TRP A 259 13.33 14.20 -13.38
N ASN A 260 13.41 13.60 -14.56
CA ASN A 260 14.59 13.73 -15.43
C ASN A 260 14.78 15.15 -15.98
N GLN A 261 13.72 15.98 -15.96
CA GLN A 261 13.79 17.40 -16.32
C GLN A 261 14.06 18.28 -15.09
N PHE A 262 13.46 17.96 -13.93
CA PHE A 262 13.62 18.76 -12.71
C PHE A 262 14.99 18.61 -12.07
N ALA A 263 15.54 17.40 -12.13
CA ALA A 263 16.84 17.06 -11.55
C ALA A 263 17.69 16.22 -12.54
N PRO A 264 18.13 16.82 -13.67
CA PRO A 264 18.75 16.07 -14.78
C PRO A 264 20.10 15.44 -14.44
N LYS A 265 20.81 15.95 -13.44
CA LYS A 265 22.16 15.50 -13.09
C LYS A 265 22.19 14.34 -12.09
N THR A 266 21.24 14.35 -11.15
CA THR A 266 21.23 13.40 -10.05
C THR A 266 20.60 12.08 -10.47
N LEU A 267 21.17 10.96 -10.07
CA LEU A 267 20.65 9.62 -10.34
C LEU A 267 19.27 9.43 -9.70
N LYS A 268 18.34 8.77 -10.41
CA LYS A 268 17.00 8.45 -9.90
C LYS A 268 16.98 7.01 -9.40
N GLN A 269 16.38 6.83 -8.24
CA GLN A 269 16.25 5.54 -7.60
C GLN A 269 14.76 5.18 -7.42
N LEU A 270 14.42 3.93 -7.68
CA LEU A 270 13.08 3.38 -7.49
C LEU A 270 13.10 2.22 -6.51
N LEU A 271 12.12 2.19 -5.61
CA LEU A 271 11.87 1.05 -4.74
C LEU A 271 10.82 0.11 -5.34
N VAL A 272 11.18 -1.17 -5.49
CA VAL A 272 10.32 -2.22 -6.05
C VAL A 272 10.07 -3.32 -5.02
N ARG A 273 8.86 -3.85 -5.01
CA ARG A 273 8.42 -4.94 -4.11
C ARG A 273 8.45 -6.28 -4.84
N SER A 274 9.60 -6.89 -5.00
CA SER A 274 9.78 -8.23 -5.57
C SER A 274 8.72 -8.60 -6.65
N THR A 275 7.97 -9.69 -6.51
CA THR A 275 6.93 -10.13 -7.45
C THR A 275 5.74 -9.18 -7.59
N ASN A 276 5.50 -8.29 -6.62
CA ASN A 276 4.43 -7.29 -6.70
C ASN A 276 4.83 -6.09 -7.58
N VAL A 277 6.11 -5.94 -7.90
CA VAL A 277 6.70 -4.85 -8.67
C VAL A 277 6.24 -3.49 -8.13
N LEU A 278 5.32 -2.80 -8.80
CA LEU A 278 4.75 -1.51 -8.41
C LEU A 278 3.34 -1.64 -7.79
N GLY A 279 2.85 -2.88 -7.60
CA GLY A 279 1.52 -3.17 -7.06
C GLY A 279 1.53 -3.67 -5.62
N TYR A 280 0.39 -4.27 -5.23
CA TYR A 280 0.18 -4.89 -3.91
C TYR A 280 -0.10 -6.39 -3.99
N THR A 281 -0.16 -6.94 -5.21
CA THR A 281 -0.36 -8.38 -5.48
C THR A 281 0.70 -8.88 -6.44
N PRO A 282 1.12 -10.14 -6.35
CA PRO A 282 2.05 -10.73 -7.30
C PRO A 282 1.57 -10.58 -8.74
N GLN A 283 2.49 -10.19 -9.62
CA GLN A 283 2.20 -9.97 -11.03
C GLN A 283 2.57 -11.19 -11.87
N PRO A 284 1.87 -11.46 -12.98
CA PRO A 284 2.30 -12.47 -13.94
C PRO A 284 3.69 -12.14 -14.52
N ARG A 285 4.48 -13.18 -14.84
CA ARG A 285 5.87 -13.03 -15.28
C ARG A 285 6.06 -12.06 -16.46
N ASN A 286 5.21 -12.15 -17.47
CA ASN A 286 5.27 -11.28 -18.64
C ASN A 286 5.04 -9.80 -18.28
N LEU A 287 4.11 -9.53 -17.35
CA LEU A 287 3.86 -8.16 -16.85
C LEU A 287 5.04 -7.65 -16.02
N MET A 288 5.64 -8.52 -15.21
CA MET A 288 6.86 -8.18 -14.45
C MET A 288 8.01 -7.78 -15.37
N ASN A 289 8.22 -8.51 -16.46
CA ASN A 289 9.26 -8.21 -17.44
C ASN A 289 9.02 -6.86 -18.12
N ILE A 290 7.81 -6.63 -18.66
CA ILE A 290 7.45 -5.37 -19.33
C ILE A 290 7.60 -4.19 -18.35
N THR A 291 7.07 -4.33 -17.14
CA THR A 291 7.17 -3.27 -16.12
C THR A 291 8.63 -3.05 -15.69
N GLY A 292 9.41 -4.12 -15.59
CA GLY A 292 10.84 -4.06 -15.28
C GLY A 292 11.62 -3.27 -16.33
N GLU A 293 11.38 -3.49 -17.61
CA GLU A 293 11.98 -2.69 -18.70
C GLU A 293 11.56 -1.21 -18.61
N MET A 294 10.28 -0.94 -18.44
CA MET A 294 9.80 0.45 -18.28
C MET A 294 10.43 1.15 -17.07
N ILE A 295 10.68 0.43 -15.98
CA ILE A 295 11.38 0.94 -14.81
C ILE A 295 12.83 1.28 -15.17
N CYS A 296 13.53 0.37 -15.81
CA CYS A 296 14.93 0.56 -16.21
C CYS A 296 15.12 1.72 -17.21
N ASP A 297 14.11 2.02 -18.03
CA ASP A 297 14.15 3.15 -18.96
C ASP A 297 14.03 4.52 -18.26
N ASN A 298 13.56 4.55 -17.00
CA ASN A 298 13.28 5.79 -16.29
C ASN A 298 14.14 6.00 -15.03
N TYR A 299 14.77 4.94 -14.50
CA TYR A 299 15.54 4.99 -13.26
C TYR A 299 16.92 4.33 -13.42
N GLN A 300 17.93 4.88 -12.77
CA GLN A 300 19.31 4.38 -12.84
C GLN A 300 19.64 3.39 -11.73
N ILE A 301 18.89 3.42 -10.61
CA ILE A 301 19.09 2.52 -9.47
C ILE A 301 17.77 1.86 -9.14
N ILE A 302 17.72 0.54 -9.17
CA ILE A 302 16.52 -0.25 -8.89
C ILE A 302 16.74 -1.02 -7.60
N ARG A 303 16.18 -0.48 -6.51
CA ARG A 303 16.16 -1.11 -5.20
C ARG A 303 15.00 -2.10 -5.14
N CYS A 304 15.30 -3.38 -5.03
CA CYS A 304 14.31 -4.45 -4.93
C CYS A 304 14.40 -5.14 -3.59
N PHE A 305 13.27 -5.31 -2.89
CA PHE A 305 13.22 -6.05 -1.64
C PHE A 305 12.08 -7.07 -1.62
N ASP A 306 12.26 -8.07 -0.79
CA ASP A 306 11.23 -9.03 -0.41
C ASP A 306 11.05 -9.02 1.10
N PHE A 307 9.81 -9.04 1.60
CA PHE A 307 9.54 -8.93 3.04
C PHE A 307 9.94 -10.18 3.85
N LEU A 308 10.12 -11.30 3.17
CA LEU A 308 10.64 -12.56 3.74
C LEU A 308 12.12 -12.78 3.43
N ASN A 309 12.79 -11.88 2.71
CA ASN A 309 14.13 -12.08 2.14
C ASN A 309 14.22 -13.30 1.21
N ASP A 310 13.12 -13.66 0.54
CA ASP A 310 13.08 -14.78 -0.39
C ASP A 310 13.54 -14.34 -1.78
N MET A 311 14.76 -14.73 -2.13
CA MET A 311 15.36 -14.38 -3.41
C MET A 311 14.65 -14.98 -4.63
N ARG A 312 13.84 -16.01 -4.47
CA ARG A 312 12.99 -16.55 -5.55
C ARG A 312 12.01 -15.50 -6.04
N ASN A 313 11.49 -14.67 -5.13
CA ASN A 313 10.58 -13.57 -5.45
C ASN A 313 11.30 -12.39 -6.13
N MET A 314 12.57 -12.16 -5.83
CA MET A 314 13.37 -11.05 -6.40
C MET A 314 14.01 -11.43 -7.75
N ARG A 315 14.26 -12.72 -8.00
CA ARG A 315 14.90 -13.24 -9.20
C ARG A 315 14.29 -12.71 -10.51
N PRO A 316 12.96 -12.67 -10.70
CA PRO A 316 12.37 -12.19 -11.94
C PRO A 316 12.79 -10.78 -12.33
N LEU A 317 12.86 -9.87 -11.36
CA LEU A 317 13.31 -8.49 -11.61
C LEU A 317 14.83 -8.43 -11.77
N ALA A 318 15.59 -9.24 -11.01
CA ALA A 318 17.03 -9.34 -11.16
C ALA A 318 17.42 -9.73 -12.60
N GLU A 319 16.69 -10.65 -13.24
CA GLU A 319 16.93 -11.06 -14.63
C GLU A 319 16.77 -9.90 -15.61
N VAL A 320 15.79 -9.01 -15.40
CA VAL A 320 15.60 -7.83 -16.24
C VAL A 320 16.72 -6.80 -15.98
N VAL A 321 16.95 -6.44 -14.72
CA VAL A 321 17.86 -5.35 -14.37
C VAL A 321 19.32 -5.73 -14.64
N LEU A 322 19.75 -6.94 -14.30
CA LEU A 322 21.13 -7.39 -14.51
C LEU A 322 21.47 -7.65 -15.98
N SER A 323 20.49 -7.82 -16.86
CA SER A 323 20.72 -7.87 -18.30
C SER A 323 21.13 -6.52 -18.90
N ARG A 324 20.90 -5.42 -18.16
CA ARG A 324 21.25 -4.06 -18.56
C ARG A 324 22.59 -3.64 -17.97
N ASN A 325 23.33 -2.78 -18.68
CA ASN A 325 24.64 -2.24 -18.24
C ASN A 325 24.58 -0.76 -17.82
N ASP A 326 23.44 -0.13 -18.02
CA ASP A 326 23.16 1.29 -17.72
C ASP A 326 22.38 1.48 -16.40
N VAL A 327 21.96 0.40 -15.76
CA VAL A 327 21.16 0.42 -14.53
C VAL A 327 21.87 -0.39 -13.43
N VAL A 328 21.82 0.09 -12.20
CA VAL A 328 22.34 -0.61 -11.02
C VAL A 328 21.23 -1.39 -10.35
N PHE A 329 21.43 -2.68 -10.12
CA PHE A 329 20.56 -3.48 -9.28
C PHE A 329 20.97 -3.33 -7.81
N GLU A 330 20.01 -2.98 -6.97
CA GLU A 330 20.18 -2.89 -5.52
C GLU A 330 19.21 -3.85 -4.82
N PRO A 331 19.55 -5.16 -4.75
CA PRO A 331 18.81 -6.08 -3.88
C PRO A 331 18.94 -5.62 -2.43
N ALA A 332 17.81 -5.48 -1.73
CA ALA A 332 17.79 -5.00 -0.36
C ALA A 332 17.31 -6.09 0.59
N ILE A 333 18.10 -6.33 1.63
CA ILE A 333 17.79 -7.25 2.73
C ILE A 333 16.86 -6.51 3.70
N SER A 334 15.68 -7.07 3.95
CA SER A 334 14.79 -6.60 5.01
C SER A 334 15.40 -6.92 6.37
N MET A 335 15.63 -5.87 7.17
CA MET A 335 16.28 -5.95 8.47
C MET A 335 15.24 -5.91 9.60
N SER A 336 15.45 -6.74 10.62
CA SER A 336 14.73 -6.72 11.90
C SER A 336 15.71 -7.06 13.01
N TRP A 337 15.32 -6.78 14.23
CA TRP A 337 16.10 -7.13 15.42
C TRP A 337 15.21 -7.87 16.42
N ALA A 338 15.35 -9.18 16.48
CA ALA A 338 14.62 -10.07 17.35
C ALA A 338 15.37 -11.40 17.48
N ASN A 339 14.95 -12.30 18.34
CA ASN A 339 15.55 -13.64 18.47
C ASN A 339 15.55 -14.38 17.12
N GLY A 340 16.71 -14.87 16.72
CA GLY A 340 16.92 -15.58 15.45
C GLY A 340 17.35 -14.68 14.27
N PHE A 341 17.36 -13.36 14.45
CA PHE A 341 17.89 -12.41 13.45
C PHE A 341 19.26 -11.87 13.90
N ASP A 342 20.25 -12.74 13.96
CA ASP A 342 21.62 -12.43 14.33
C ASP A 342 22.51 -12.13 13.12
N VAL A 343 23.80 -11.92 13.36
CA VAL A 343 24.78 -11.63 12.32
C VAL A 343 24.90 -12.76 11.31
N ASP A 344 24.90 -14.01 11.77
CA ASP A 344 25.05 -15.19 10.91
C ASP A 344 23.82 -15.38 10.02
N HIS A 345 22.62 -15.08 10.54
CA HIS A 345 21.40 -15.03 9.73
C HIS A 345 21.57 -14.06 8.55
N TYR A 346 21.98 -12.81 8.81
CA TYR A 346 22.12 -11.81 7.72
C TYR A 346 23.27 -12.07 6.77
N LEU A 347 24.35 -12.73 7.23
CA LEU A 347 25.38 -13.24 6.33
C LEU A 347 24.82 -14.31 5.39
N GLY A 348 24.01 -15.23 5.89
CA GLY A 348 23.35 -16.25 5.07
C GLY A 348 22.38 -15.66 4.05
N VAL A 349 21.61 -14.64 4.45
CA VAL A 349 20.72 -13.91 3.52
C VAL A 349 21.54 -13.20 2.44
N ALA A 350 22.62 -12.51 2.79
CA ALA A 350 23.50 -11.85 1.83
C ALA A 350 24.16 -12.83 0.85
N GLU A 351 24.60 -14.00 1.33
CA GLU A 351 25.12 -15.08 0.50
C GLU A 351 24.10 -15.57 -0.52
N ASN A 352 22.84 -15.79 -0.07
CA ASN A 352 21.76 -16.17 -0.97
C ASN A 352 21.45 -15.08 -2.02
N VAL A 353 21.47 -13.80 -1.63
CA VAL A 353 21.33 -12.67 -2.58
C VAL A 353 22.42 -12.73 -3.64
N LEU A 354 23.67 -12.85 -3.24
CA LEU A 354 24.81 -12.88 -4.16
C LEU A 354 24.82 -14.13 -5.05
N SER A 355 24.45 -15.28 -4.49
CA SER A 355 24.33 -16.53 -5.24
C SER A 355 23.28 -16.42 -6.35
N VAL A 356 22.08 -15.93 -6.03
CA VAL A 356 21.01 -15.78 -7.03
C VAL A 356 21.35 -14.71 -8.07
N CYS A 357 21.93 -13.58 -7.66
CA CYS A 357 22.38 -12.56 -8.62
C CYS A 357 23.51 -13.08 -9.51
N GLY A 358 24.44 -13.87 -8.97
CA GLY A 358 25.50 -14.53 -9.70
C GLY A 358 24.98 -15.51 -10.75
N ASP A 359 24.04 -16.37 -10.37
CA ASP A 359 23.37 -17.29 -11.30
C ASP A 359 22.70 -16.54 -12.45
N VAL A 360 21.99 -15.45 -12.14
CA VAL A 360 21.31 -14.64 -13.15
C VAL A 360 22.28 -13.96 -14.10
N ALA A 361 23.39 -13.43 -13.58
CA ALA A 361 24.38 -12.71 -14.36
C ALA A 361 25.44 -13.62 -15.03
N GLY A 362 25.44 -14.92 -14.72
CA GLY A 362 26.49 -15.85 -15.16
C GLY A 362 27.86 -15.56 -14.53
N MET A 363 27.88 -15.08 -13.30
CA MET A 363 29.06 -14.63 -12.54
C MET A 363 29.20 -15.43 -11.23
N SER A 364 30.42 -15.52 -10.72
CA SER A 364 30.66 -15.97 -9.34
C SER A 364 30.14 -14.94 -8.31
N GLU A 365 29.91 -15.35 -7.07
CA GLU A 365 29.52 -14.42 -5.97
C GLU A 365 30.51 -13.26 -5.82
N LYS A 366 31.79 -13.53 -5.97
CA LYS A 366 32.85 -12.52 -5.89
C LYS A 366 32.80 -11.52 -7.04
N GLU A 367 32.47 -11.97 -8.24
CA GLU A 367 32.33 -11.09 -9.41
C GLU A 367 31.06 -10.26 -9.29
N VAL A 368 29.90 -10.88 -9.03
CA VAL A 368 28.61 -10.16 -8.94
C VAL A 368 28.59 -9.14 -7.80
N SER A 369 29.35 -9.38 -6.71
CA SER A 369 29.48 -8.41 -5.60
C SER A 369 30.08 -7.06 -6.04
N ARG A 370 30.76 -7.01 -7.20
CA ARG A 370 31.28 -5.78 -7.80
C ARG A 370 30.27 -5.07 -8.71
N HIS A 371 29.18 -5.73 -9.08
CA HIS A 371 28.21 -5.25 -10.07
C HIS A 371 26.84 -4.85 -9.47
N ILE A 372 26.68 -4.98 -8.15
CA ILE A 372 25.46 -4.63 -7.43
C ILE A 372 25.76 -3.73 -6.22
N ILE A 373 24.72 -3.09 -5.70
CA ILE A 373 24.70 -2.49 -4.37
C ILE A 373 23.86 -3.40 -3.47
N LEU A 374 24.31 -3.72 -2.27
CA LEU A 374 23.49 -4.43 -1.29
C LEU A 374 22.84 -3.44 -0.36
N GLY A 375 21.51 -3.36 -0.43
CA GLY A 375 20.70 -2.57 0.48
C GLY A 375 20.50 -3.30 1.82
N LEU A 376 20.69 -2.60 2.92
CA LEU A 376 20.33 -3.02 4.27
C LEU A 376 19.11 -2.19 4.70
N LYS A 377 17.92 -2.80 4.78
CA LYS A 377 16.66 -2.07 4.88
C LYS A 377 15.94 -2.31 6.21
N ASP A 378 16.20 -1.42 7.20
CA ASP A 378 15.51 -1.38 8.51
C ASP A 378 14.28 -0.46 8.44
N MET A 379 13.20 -0.97 7.92
CA MET A 379 11.94 -0.25 7.65
C MET A 379 11.15 0.10 8.90
N ALA A 380 11.38 -0.62 9.98
CA ALA A 380 10.76 -0.35 11.28
C ALA A 380 11.59 0.60 12.14
N GLY A 381 12.90 0.71 11.86
CA GLY A 381 13.82 1.49 12.66
C GLY A 381 14.12 0.83 14.00
N VAL A 382 14.45 -0.47 14.02
CA VAL A 382 14.62 -1.26 15.24
C VAL A 382 16.04 -1.80 15.43
N CYS A 383 16.90 -1.73 14.42
CA CYS A 383 18.27 -2.24 14.50
C CYS A 383 19.18 -1.30 15.29
N PRO A 384 19.67 -1.69 16.49
CA PRO A 384 20.48 -0.81 17.31
C PRO A 384 21.89 -0.59 16.73
N PRO A 385 22.57 0.51 17.08
CA PRO A 385 23.88 0.88 16.53
C PRO A 385 24.93 -0.23 16.62
N ARG A 386 24.99 -0.93 17.76
CA ARG A 386 25.94 -2.03 17.97
C ARG A 386 25.69 -3.18 16.99
N PHE A 387 24.44 -3.59 16.85
CA PHE A 387 24.07 -4.67 15.92
C PHE A 387 24.44 -4.32 14.48
N MET A 388 24.17 -3.10 14.04
CA MET A 388 24.56 -2.65 12.72
C MET A 388 26.07 -2.63 12.52
N THR A 389 26.84 -2.25 13.53
CA THR A 389 28.31 -2.35 13.47
C THR A 389 28.75 -3.80 13.26
N GLU A 390 28.20 -4.74 13.99
CA GLU A 390 28.53 -6.16 13.92
C GLU A 390 28.19 -6.75 12.54
N VAL A 391 26.97 -6.52 12.04
CA VAL A 391 26.51 -6.99 10.71
C VAL A 391 27.36 -6.40 9.58
N VAL A 392 27.56 -5.09 9.56
CA VAL A 392 28.33 -4.42 8.51
C VAL A 392 29.79 -4.86 8.52
N THR A 393 30.40 -4.99 9.70
CA THR A 393 31.80 -5.49 9.83
C THR A 393 31.91 -6.91 9.28
N ALA A 394 30.95 -7.78 9.55
CA ALA A 394 30.93 -9.15 9.06
C ALA A 394 30.76 -9.21 7.52
N LEU A 395 29.85 -8.41 6.97
CA LEU A 395 29.68 -8.29 5.52
C LEU A 395 30.94 -7.79 4.82
N ARG A 396 31.59 -6.75 5.38
CA ARG A 396 32.84 -6.20 4.87
C ARG A 396 34.00 -7.20 4.87
N LYS A 397 34.07 -8.00 5.93
CA LYS A 397 35.09 -9.05 6.03
C LYS A 397 34.92 -10.13 4.95
N ARG A 398 33.66 -10.49 4.65
CA ARG A 398 33.38 -11.57 3.69
C ARG A 398 33.39 -11.09 2.24
N TRP A 399 32.81 -9.90 1.97
CA TRP A 399 32.74 -9.29 0.63
C TRP A 399 33.27 -7.85 0.64
N PRO A 400 34.58 -7.64 0.66
CA PRO A 400 35.18 -6.30 0.80
C PRO A 400 34.89 -5.35 -0.37
N GLU A 401 34.59 -5.90 -1.55
CA GLU A 401 34.26 -5.14 -2.77
C GLU A 401 32.79 -4.75 -2.91
N LEU A 402 31.93 -5.31 -2.07
CA LEU A 402 30.48 -5.07 -2.13
C LEU A 402 30.14 -3.65 -1.64
N VAL A 403 29.43 -2.87 -2.45
CA VAL A 403 28.92 -1.56 -2.02
C VAL A 403 27.70 -1.77 -1.13
N LEU A 404 27.70 -1.15 0.06
CA LEU A 404 26.61 -1.26 1.04
C LEU A 404 25.84 0.05 1.12
N HIS A 405 24.51 -0.05 1.10
CA HIS A 405 23.59 1.06 1.24
C HIS A 405 22.64 0.82 2.43
N TYR A 406 22.56 1.75 3.38
CA TYR A 406 21.75 1.58 4.59
C TYR A 406 20.52 2.50 4.58
N HIS A 407 19.36 1.90 4.62
CA HIS A 407 18.05 2.53 4.77
C HIS A 407 17.50 2.23 6.16
N ARG A 408 17.18 3.24 6.94
CA ARG A 408 16.62 3.09 8.29
C ARG A 408 15.57 4.13 8.58
N HIS A 409 14.46 3.71 9.23
CA HIS A 409 13.48 4.64 9.77
C HIS A 409 13.90 5.17 11.16
N MET A 410 13.30 6.30 11.56
CA MET A 410 13.63 7.00 12.81
C MET A 410 12.68 6.65 13.96
N THR A 411 11.85 5.63 13.82
CA THR A 411 10.72 5.36 14.71
C THR A 411 11.13 5.23 16.17
N ASP A 412 12.22 4.52 16.47
CA ASP A 412 12.76 4.33 17.83
C ASP A 412 13.61 5.52 18.35
N GLY A 413 13.86 6.54 17.53
CA GLY A 413 14.69 7.69 17.86
C GLY A 413 16.21 7.48 17.73
N LEU A 414 16.67 6.30 17.37
CA LEU A 414 18.10 5.97 17.25
C LEU A 414 18.66 6.11 15.84
N PHE A 415 18.01 6.86 14.97
CA PHE A 415 18.42 6.98 13.55
C PHE A 415 19.87 7.43 13.41
N VAL A 416 20.22 8.62 13.90
CA VAL A 416 21.53 9.22 13.70
C VAL A 416 22.67 8.34 14.26
N PRO A 417 22.61 7.83 15.51
CA PRO A 417 23.67 6.95 16.01
C PRO A 417 23.75 5.61 15.28
N SER A 418 22.63 5.03 14.83
CA SER A 418 22.64 3.75 14.12
C SER A 418 23.21 3.89 12.70
N VAL A 419 22.79 4.93 11.98
CA VAL A 419 23.31 5.23 10.63
C VAL A 419 24.80 5.61 10.69
N GLY A 420 25.21 6.39 11.70
CA GLY A 420 26.61 6.72 11.93
C GLY A 420 27.47 5.50 12.27
N ALA A 421 26.97 4.58 13.10
CA ALA A 421 27.66 3.34 13.44
C ALA A 421 27.85 2.44 12.21
N ALA A 422 26.81 2.31 11.38
CA ALA A 422 26.88 1.56 10.12
C ALA A 422 27.89 2.18 9.13
N ALA A 423 27.89 3.51 8.99
CA ALA A 423 28.85 4.23 8.15
C ALA A 423 30.30 4.05 8.64
N LYS A 424 30.53 4.14 9.95
CA LYS A 424 31.85 3.91 10.56
C LYS A 424 32.34 2.46 10.34
N ALA A 425 31.44 1.50 10.33
CA ALA A 425 31.73 0.09 10.05
C ALA A 425 31.97 -0.19 8.56
N GLY A 426 31.61 0.73 7.64
CA GLY A 426 31.95 0.61 6.22
C GLY A 426 30.77 0.67 5.25
N VAL A 427 29.60 1.14 5.65
CA VAL A 427 28.51 1.51 4.73
C VAL A 427 28.92 2.75 3.95
N GLN A 428 28.76 2.72 2.63
CA GLN A 428 29.14 3.84 1.76
C GLN A 428 27.99 4.82 1.50
N ILE A 429 26.74 4.34 1.48
CA ILE A 429 25.57 5.14 1.13
C ILE A 429 24.53 5.04 2.24
N VAL A 430 23.88 6.15 2.58
CA VAL A 430 22.83 6.22 3.59
C VAL A 430 21.62 7.00 3.09
N ASP A 431 20.44 6.54 3.43
CA ASP A 431 19.18 7.24 3.13
C ASP A 431 18.88 8.28 4.22
N THR A 432 18.47 9.48 3.79
CA THR A 432 18.07 10.57 4.68
C THR A 432 16.95 11.41 4.08
N ASN A 433 16.34 12.28 4.89
CA ASN A 433 15.32 13.24 4.46
C ASN A 433 15.76 14.69 4.73
N LEU A 434 15.17 15.63 4.01
CA LEU A 434 15.24 17.05 4.35
C LEU A 434 14.57 17.31 5.71
N GLY A 435 15.24 18.05 6.59
CA GLY A 435 14.85 18.24 7.99
C GLY A 435 13.45 18.81 8.21
N ALA A 436 12.93 19.61 7.26
CA ALA A 436 11.60 20.21 7.36
C ALA A 436 10.45 19.17 7.45
N CYS A 437 10.67 17.96 6.97
CA CYS A 437 9.66 16.91 6.92
C CYS A 437 10.00 15.68 7.77
N VAL A 438 11.09 15.75 8.54
CA VAL A 438 11.50 14.65 9.41
C VAL A 438 10.47 14.45 10.51
N ARG A 439 9.90 13.23 10.55
CA ARG A 439 8.97 12.74 11.55
C ARG A 439 9.32 11.29 11.85
N SER A 440 8.83 10.74 12.95
CA SER A 440 9.23 9.42 13.45
C SER A 440 9.12 8.26 12.43
N TYR A 441 8.20 8.33 11.49
CA TYR A 441 7.97 7.22 10.55
C TYR A 441 8.80 7.27 9.26
N GLY A 442 9.58 8.33 9.03
CA GLY A 442 10.50 8.45 7.89
C GLY A 442 11.97 8.28 8.29
N GLN A 443 12.87 8.68 7.40
CA GLN A 443 14.30 8.78 7.68
C GLN A 443 14.63 10.06 8.47
N GLY A 444 15.80 10.09 9.08
CA GLY A 444 16.28 11.25 9.82
C GLY A 444 16.82 12.36 8.94
N ASP A 445 17.11 13.50 9.58
CA ASP A 445 17.60 14.72 8.92
C ASP A 445 19.00 14.55 8.33
N THR A 446 19.14 14.94 7.08
CA THR A 446 20.39 14.89 6.32
C THR A 446 21.52 15.67 6.97
N LEU A 447 21.25 16.93 7.38
CA LEU A 447 22.27 17.80 7.94
C LEU A 447 22.67 17.38 9.35
N ALA A 448 21.73 16.95 10.19
CA ALA A 448 22.02 16.41 11.51
C ALA A 448 22.87 15.13 11.43
N THR A 449 22.53 14.24 10.48
CA THR A 449 23.29 13.02 10.25
C THR A 449 24.71 13.32 9.79
N ALA A 450 24.88 14.26 8.84
CA ALA A 450 26.20 14.68 8.37
C ALA A 450 27.03 15.33 9.48
N ALA A 451 26.41 16.22 10.28
CA ALA A 451 27.07 16.88 11.40
C ALA A 451 27.59 15.89 12.44
N TYR A 452 26.79 14.86 12.76
CA TYR A 452 27.21 13.79 13.66
C TYR A 452 28.36 12.96 13.08
N MET A 453 28.26 12.57 11.81
CA MET A 453 29.31 11.78 11.15
C MET A 453 30.64 12.53 11.10
N GLU A 454 30.62 13.82 10.79
CA GLU A 454 31.84 14.63 10.69
C GLU A 454 32.38 15.02 12.08
N GLY A 455 31.50 15.53 12.97
CA GLY A 455 31.91 16.06 14.27
C GLY A 455 32.32 14.98 15.27
N GLU A 456 31.52 13.90 15.36
CA GLU A 456 31.74 12.87 16.37
C GLU A 456 32.53 11.66 15.84
N LEU A 457 32.33 11.29 14.55
CA LEU A 457 32.92 10.08 14.01
C LEU A 457 34.16 10.35 13.13
N GLY A 458 34.43 11.61 12.77
CA GLY A 458 35.54 12.02 11.91
C GLY A 458 35.42 11.53 10.47
N LEU A 459 34.19 11.20 10.03
CA LEU A 459 33.92 10.76 8.65
C LEU A 459 33.78 11.98 7.72
N LYS A 460 34.04 11.77 6.44
CA LYS A 460 33.75 12.78 5.40
C LYS A 460 32.38 12.49 4.80
N THR A 461 31.64 13.53 4.47
CA THR A 461 30.34 13.43 3.79
C THR A 461 30.38 14.10 2.42
N ALA A 462 29.73 13.49 1.44
CA ALA A 462 29.73 13.97 0.05
C ALA A 462 28.39 14.62 -0.28
N MET A 463 28.26 15.93 0.01
CA MET A 463 27.07 16.72 -0.38
C MET A 463 27.36 18.22 -0.38
N ASN A 464 26.56 18.99 -1.07
CA ASN A 464 26.53 20.45 -0.97
C ASN A 464 25.54 20.86 0.13
N LYS A 465 26.04 21.11 1.35
CA LYS A 465 25.21 21.42 2.53
C LYS A 465 24.43 22.73 2.41
N ASP A 466 24.93 23.69 1.66
CA ASP A 466 24.23 24.95 1.48
C ASP A 466 23.00 24.77 0.59
N MET A 467 23.13 23.98 -0.48
CA MET A 467 22.00 23.60 -1.30
C MET A 467 20.99 22.73 -0.54
N VAL A 468 21.45 21.85 0.37
CA VAL A 468 20.55 21.11 1.26
C VAL A 468 19.77 22.06 2.18
N ARG A 469 20.39 23.14 2.68
CA ARG A 469 19.70 24.17 3.47
C ARG A 469 18.65 24.92 2.65
N ASP A 470 18.97 25.25 1.41
CA ASP A 470 18.06 25.93 0.49
C ASP A 470 16.89 25.04 0.09
N ALA A 471 17.12 23.77 -0.25
CA ALA A 471 16.07 22.78 -0.47
C ALA A 471 15.16 22.65 0.75
N ASN A 472 15.74 22.59 1.95
CA ASN A 472 15.00 22.51 3.21
C ASN A 472 14.19 23.80 3.48
N PHE A 473 14.71 24.96 3.12
CA PHE A 473 13.99 26.23 3.22
C PHE A 473 12.75 26.26 2.30
N VAL A 474 12.88 25.79 1.06
CA VAL A 474 11.75 25.65 0.13
C VAL A 474 10.72 24.68 0.71
N LEU A 475 11.17 23.51 1.19
CA LEU A 475 10.28 22.49 1.72
C LEU A 475 9.52 22.95 2.97
N LYS A 476 10.13 23.76 3.85
CA LYS A 476 9.45 24.36 5.02
C LYS A 476 8.22 25.18 4.64
N GLN A 477 8.20 25.76 3.46
CA GLN A 477 7.06 26.52 2.97
C GLN A 477 5.97 25.63 2.38
N VAL A 478 6.33 24.45 1.88
CA VAL A 478 5.42 23.46 1.27
C VAL A 478 4.72 22.60 2.32
N ILE A 479 5.44 22.10 3.30
CA ILE A 479 4.98 21.11 4.27
C ILE A 479 3.67 21.49 4.99
N PRO A 480 3.43 22.74 5.45
CA PRO A 480 2.18 23.08 6.13
C PRO A 480 0.91 22.80 5.34
N TYR A 481 1.00 22.78 4.00
CA TYR A 481 -0.14 22.44 3.13
C TYR A 481 -0.47 20.95 3.13
N TYR A 482 0.45 20.12 3.57
CA TYR A 482 0.34 18.66 3.63
C TYR A 482 0.13 18.11 5.05
N ASP A 483 0.22 18.94 6.09
CA ASP A 483 0.04 18.52 7.49
C ASP A 483 -1.29 17.81 7.74
N ARG A 484 -2.34 18.18 7.02
CA ARG A 484 -3.66 17.53 7.10
C ARG A 484 -3.70 16.08 6.63
N TYR A 485 -2.68 15.66 5.87
CA TYR A 485 -2.54 14.27 5.39
C TYR A 485 -1.63 13.45 6.28
N CYS A 486 -1.00 14.08 7.28
CA CYS A 486 -0.20 13.37 8.25
C CYS A 486 -1.10 12.57 9.18
N ALA A 487 -0.69 11.36 9.53
CA ALA A 487 -1.39 10.56 10.52
C ALA A 487 -1.50 11.37 11.84
N PRO A 488 -2.72 11.53 12.40
CA PRO A 488 -2.95 12.43 13.54
C PRO A 488 -2.36 11.93 14.85
N TYR A 489 -1.97 10.64 14.91
CA TYR A 489 -1.47 10.01 16.11
C TYR A 489 0.01 9.67 15.97
N PHE A 490 0.78 9.92 17.03
CA PHE A 490 2.19 9.53 17.16
C PHE A 490 3.11 10.06 16.06
N GLN A 491 3.26 11.37 15.98
CA GLN A 491 4.33 11.99 15.20
C GLN A 491 5.68 12.04 15.96
N GLY A 492 5.67 11.58 17.20
CA GLY A 492 6.85 11.46 18.06
C GLY A 492 7.56 10.12 17.94
N ILE A 493 8.64 9.98 18.69
CA ILE A 493 9.39 8.73 18.82
C ILE A 493 8.50 7.67 19.50
N ASP A 494 8.51 6.46 18.96
CA ASP A 494 7.76 5.32 19.45
C ASP A 494 8.72 4.14 19.71
N ASN A 495 9.14 3.96 20.96
CA ASN A 495 10.02 2.85 21.33
C ASN A 495 9.31 1.48 21.36
N ASP A 496 7.97 1.44 21.40
CA ASP A 496 7.22 0.19 21.33
C ASP A 496 7.35 -0.48 19.96
N VAL A 497 7.86 0.26 18.95
CA VAL A 497 8.23 -0.30 17.64
C VAL A 497 9.21 -1.47 17.77
N THR A 498 10.05 -1.52 18.80
CA THR A 498 10.96 -2.65 19.03
C THR A 498 10.23 -3.95 19.32
N GLU A 499 9.00 -3.88 19.82
CA GLU A 499 8.15 -5.05 20.11
C GLU A 499 7.31 -5.46 18.89
N HIS A 500 6.63 -4.50 18.23
CA HIS A 500 5.75 -4.80 17.11
C HIS A 500 6.43 -4.72 15.74
N ALA A 501 7.57 -4.04 15.62
CA ALA A 501 8.40 -3.84 14.42
C ALA A 501 7.59 -3.43 13.15
N MET A 502 6.52 -2.67 13.33
CA MET A 502 5.68 -2.25 12.23
C MET A 502 6.39 -1.15 11.41
N PRO A 503 6.52 -1.30 10.09
CA PRO A 503 7.18 -0.30 9.25
C PRO A 503 6.45 1.03 9.25
N GLY A 504 7.19 2.17 9.17
CA GLY A 504 6.63 3.51 9.28
C GLY A 504 5.48 3.79 8.32
N GLY A 505 5.63 3.47 7.02
CA GLY A 505 4.57 3.65 6.03
C GLY A 505 3.33 2.77 6.27
N ALA A 506 3.51 1.56 6.82
CA ALA A 506 2.41 0.70 7.21
C ALA A 506 1.70 1.24 8.47
N THR A 507 2.46 1.77 9.44
CA THR A 507 1.92 2.35 10.67
C THR A 507 1.01 3.54 10.36
N SER A 508 1.46 4.50 9.54
CA SER A 508 0.67 5.67 9.19
C SER A 508 -0.62 5.30 8.42
N SER A 509 -0.55 4.39 7.46
CA SER A 509 -1.74 3.94 6.71
C SER A 509 -2.73 3.16 7.59
N SER A 510 -2.24 2.38 8.55
CA SER A 510 -3.06 1.63 9.50
C SER A 510 -3.76 2.54 10.51
N GLN A 511 -3.08 3.58 10.99
CA GLN A 511 -3.68 4.62 11.83
C GLN A 511 -4.79 5.36 11.09
N GLU A 512 -4.56 5.74 9.85
CA GLU A 512 -5.58 6.37 9.00
C GLU A 512 -6.79 5.44 8.81
N GLY A 513 -6.56 4.15 8.56
CA GLY A 513 -7.60 3.14 8.45
C GLY A 513 -8.41 2.97 9.73
N ALA A 514 -7.76 2.90 10.89
CA ALA A 514 -8.40 2.80 12.20
C ALA A 514 -9.21 4.07 12.53
N LEU A 515 -8.68 5.26 12.18
CA LEU A 515 -9.38 6.53 12.36
C LEU A 515 -10.66 6.60 11.52
N LYS A 516 -10.57 6.26 10.24
CA LYS A 516 -11.73 6.25 9.31
C LYS A 516 -12.85 5.31 9.76
N GLN A 517 -12.49 4.23 10.43
CA GLN A 517 -13.44 3.24 10.97
C GLN A 517 -13.90 3.54 12.40
N GLY A 518 -13.42 4.62 13.04
CA GLY A 518 -13.80 5.04 14.38
C GLY A 518 -13.11 4.27 15.52
N TYR A 519 -12.07 3.47 15.23
CA TYR A 519 -11.39 2.61 16.21
C TYR A 519 -9.99 3.08 16.59
N ILE A 520 -9.63 4.32 16.28
CA ILE A 520 -8.28 4.84 16.58
C ILE A 520 -7.93 4.79 18.08
N HIS A 521 -8.91 4.91 18.96
CA HIS A 521 -8.72 4.79 20.41
C HIS A 521 -8.27 3.39 20.85
N LEU A 522 -8.46 2.37 20.01
CA LEU A 522 -8.00 1.00 20.26
C LEU A 522 -6.59 0.73 19.71
N LEU A 523 -5.95 1.72 19.08
CA LEU A 523 -4.63 1.55 18.48
C LEU A 523 -3.58 0.95 19.44
N PRO A 524 -3.44 1.39 20.72
CA PRO A 524 -2.47 0.79 21.63
C PRO A 524 -2.69 -0.72 21.84
N TYR A 525 -3.95 -1.14 21.92
CA TYR A 525 -4.29 -2.57 22.06
C TYR A 525 -3.98 -3.36 20.77
N MET A 526 -4.20 -2.74 19.60
CA MET A 526 -3.87 -3.35 18.31
C MET A 526 -2.37 -3.55 18.16
N LEU A 527 -1.55 -2.56 18.51
CA LEU A 527 -0.09 -2.67 18.47
C LEU A 527 0.42 -3.72 19.46
N LYS A 528 -0.15 -3.78 20.67
CA LYS A 528 0.20 -4.83 21.65
C LYS A 528 -0.21 -6.23 21.16
N PHE A 529 -1.37 -6.37 20.55
CA PHE A 529 -1.81 -7.63 19.95
C PHE A 529 -0.91 -8.04 18.78
N LEU A 530 -0.50 -7.07 17.95
CA LEU A 530 0.44 -7.30 16.86
C LEU A 530 1.80 -7.81 17.37
N ALA A 531 2.35 -7.19 18.42
CA ALA A 531 3.59 -7.64 19.05
C ALA A 531 3.48 -9.10 19.55
N GLY A 532 2.39 -9.44 20.23
CA GLY A 532 2.14 -10.80 20.68
C GLY A 532 1.96 -11.80 19.54
N THR A 533 1.26 -11.41 18.48
CA THR A 533 1.07 -12.25 17.28
C THR A 533 2.40 -12.53 16.57
N ARG A 534 3.30 -11.54 16.47
CA ARG A 534 4.64 -11.74 15.91
C ARG A 534 5.46 -12.77 16.69
N LYS A 535 5.35 -12.79 18.01
CA LYS A 535 5.98 -13.84 18.86
C LYS A 535 5.42 -15.23 18.54
N LEU A 536 4.10 -15.33 18.29
CA LEU A 536 3.46 -16.60 17.91
C LEU A 536 3.92 -17.15 16.57
N VAL A 537 4.04 -16.28 15.55
CA VAL A 537 4.43 -16.67 14.17
C VAL A 537 5.93 -16.68 13.94
N ARG A 538 6.76 -16.42 14.96
CA ARG A 538 8.22 -16.41 14.91
C ARG A 538 8.85 -15.44 13.94
N TYR A 539 8.30 -14.23 13.81
CA TYR A 539 9.01 -13.04 13.33
C TYR A 539 9.41 -12.96 11.86
N HIS A 540 8.68 -13.54 10.95
CA HIS A 540 9.18 -13.61 9.57
C HIS A 540 8.82 -12.42 8.69
N ASP A 541 7.85 -11.61 9.07
CA ASP A 541 7.38 -10.53 8.23
C ASP A 541 7.87 -9.16 8.69
N VAL A 542 8.39 -8.40 7.77
CA VAL A 542 8.84 -7.03 8.02
C VAL A 542 8.03 -6.00 7.24
N THR A 543 7.56 -6.32 6.05
CA THR A 543 6.58 -5.54 5.24
C THR A 543 6.02 -6.43 4.14
N PRO A 544 5.29 -6.03 3.25
CA PRO A 544 3.84 -6.02 3.06
C PRO A 544 3.09 -7.11 3.82
N GLY A 545 3.74 -8.21 4.24
CA GLY A 545 3.15 -9.24 5.11
C GLY A 545 2.64 -8.68 6.44
N SER A 546 3.23 -7.58 6.92
CA SER A 546 2.73 -6.84 8.08
C SER A 546 1.31 -6.30 7.88
N GLN A 547 0.83 -6.15 6.65
CA GLN A 547 -0.57 -5.83 6.37
C GLN A 547 -1.51 -6.95 6.83
N ILE A 548 -1.13 -8.21 6.63
CA ILE A 548 -1.92 -9.38 7.07
C ILE A 548 -1.93 -9.43 8.60
N THR A 549 -0.76 -9.32 9.22
CA THR A 549 -0.62 -9.31 10.68
C THR A 549 -1.37 -8.14 11.31
N TRP A 550 -1.29 -6.95 10.69
CA TRP A 550 -2.07 -5.80 11.13
C TRP A 550 -3.58 -6.05 11.00
N ASN A 551 -4.06 -6.56 9.86
CA ASN A 551 -5.48 -6.84 9.68
C ASN A 551 -5.98 -7.86 10.72
N THR A 552 -5.16 -8.86 11.05
CA THR A 552 -5.47 -9.82 12.11
C THR A 552 -5.61 -9.13 13.47
N ALA A 553 -4.67 -8.26 13.84
CA ALA A 553 -4.72 -7.51 15.08
C ALA A 553 -5.94 -6.56 15.12
N PHE A 554 -6.19 -5.85 14.02
CA PHE A 554 -7.34 -4.96 13.88
C PHE A 554 -8.67 -5.70 14.06
N LEU A 555 -8.88 -6.81 13.34
CA LEU A 555 -10.11 -7.60 13.41
C LEU A 555 -10.30 -8.26 14.78
N ALA A 556 -9.23 -8.80 15.37
CA ALA A 556 -9.28 -9.43 16.68
C ALA A 556 -9.68 -8.43 17.78
N VAL A 557 -8.99 -7.28 17.83
CA VAL A 557 -9.22 -6.25 18.84
C VAL A 557 -10.59 -5.57 18.65
N THR A 558 -10.96 -5.18 17.43
CA THR A 558 -12.27 -4.58 17.17
C THR A 558 -13.41 -5.56 17.38
N GLY A 559 -13.21 -6.84 17.05
CA GLY A 559 -14.17 -7.90 17.32
C GLY A 559 -14.38 -8.14 18.81
N ALA A 560 -13.31 -8.18 19.61
CA ALA A 560 -13.39 -8.26 21.07
C ALA A 560 -14.11 -7.03 21.64
N TYR A 561 -13.73 -5.83 21.21
CA TYR A 561 -14.37 -4.60 21.66
C TYR A 561 -15.88 -4.55 21.38
N LYS A 562 -16.30 -5.00 20.20
CA LYS A 562 -17.74 -5.10 19.85
C LYS A 562 -18.51 -6.08 20.73
N ARG A 563 -17.86 -7.15 21.24
CA ARG A 563 -18.51 -8.15 22.11
C ARG A 563 -18.65 -7.70 23.56
N GLY A 564 -17.64 -7.07 24.12
CA GLY A 564 -17.61 -6.76 25.57
C GLY A 564 -16.80 -5.51 25.95
N GLY A 565 -16.57 -4.59 25.01
CA GLY A 565 -15.82 -3.36 25.29
C GLY A 565 -14.34 -3.61 25.61
N GLU A 566 -13.73 -2.68 26.33
CA GLU A 566 -12.31 -2.77 26.70
C GLU A 566 -11.96 -4.00 27.57
N GLU A 567 -12.88 -4.48 28.39
CA GLU A 567 -12.64 -5.64 29.25
C GLU A 567 -12.43 -6.91 28.43
N GLU A 568 -13.20 -7.09 27.34
CA GLU A 568 -13.02 -8.21 26.43
C GLU A 568 -11.70 -8.10 25.65
N VAL A 569 -11.27 -6.88 25.31
CA VAL A 569 -9.96 -6.65 24.69
C VAL A 569 -8.82 -7.00 25.63
N LYS A 570 -8.89 -6.60 26.89
CA LYS A 570 -7.91 -6.95 27.93
C LYS A 570 -7.85 -8.46 28.15
N TYR A 571 -9.01 -9.13 28.19
CA TYR A 571 -9.07 -10.59 28.29
C TYR A 571 -8.38 -11.26 27.09
N LEU A 572 -8.65 -10.81 25.86
CA LEU A 572 -8.01 -11.31 24.64
C LEU A 572 -6.48 -11.19 24.70
N LEU A 573 -5.97 -10.01 25.13
CA LEU A 573 -4.53 -9.80 25.28
C LEU A 573 -3.93 -10.71 26.35
N GLY A 574 -4.62 -10.91 27.47
CA GLY A 574 -4.19 -11.84 28.52
C GLY A 574 -4.18 -13.32 28.06
N VAL A 575 -5.05 -13.70 27.12
CA VAL A 575 -4.98 -15.03 26.46
C VAL A 575 -3.72 -15.13 25.61
N LEU A 576 -3.43 -14.10 24.80
CA LEU A 576 -2.27 -14.05 23.93
C LEU A 576 -0.95 -14.09 24.71
N ASP A 577 -0.86 -13.36 25.83
CA ASP A 577 0.29 -13.36 26.71
C ASP A 577 0.54 -14.79 27.27
N ARG A 578 -0.50 -15.46 27.77
CA ARG A 578 -0.38 -16.85 28.29
C ARG A 578 0.06 -17.85 27.23
N VAL A 579 -0.38 -17.69 25.99
CA VAL A 579 0.05 -18.56 24.88
C VAL A 579 1.51 -18.31 24.51
N ASN A 580 1.99 -17.05 24.65
CA ASN A 580 3.38 -16.69 24.39
C ASN A 580 4.34 -17.08 25.51
N ASP A 581 3.85 -17.25 26.75
CA ASP A 581 4.65 -17.62 27.93
C ASP A 581 5.02 -19.13 27.98
N VAL A 582 4.52 -19.94 27.02
CA VAL A 582 4.87 -21.36 26.93
C VAL A 582 6.28 -21.51 26.35
N PRO A 583 7.27 -22.00 27.14
CA PRO A 583 8.69 -21.84 26.80
C PRO A 583 9.18 -22.71 25.64
N ASP A 584 8.55 -23.88 25.35
CA ASP A 584 9.05 -24.84 24.38
C ASP A 584 7.94 -25.46 23.52
N GLU A 585 8.23 -25.72 22.22
CA GLU A 585 7.29 -26.35 21.29
C GLU A 585 6.88 -27.78 21.71
N ALA A 586 7.75 -28.45 22.46
CA ALA A 586 7.49 -29.82 22.97
C ALA A 586 6.34 -29.85 23.99
N GLU A 587 6.09 -28.76 24.69
CA GLU A 587 5.06 -28.66 25.75
C GLU A 587 3.71 -28.14 25.25
N LEU A 588 3.63 -27.68 23.98
CA LEU A 588 2.38 -27.19 23.41
C LEU A 588 1.38 -28.31 23.17
N SER A 589 0.14 -28.10 23.57
CA SER A 589 -0.95 -29.00 23.22
C SER A 589 -1.10 -29.08 21.69
N GLU A 590 -1.60 -30.24 21.22
CA GLU A 590 -1.83 -30.48 19.78
C GLU A 590 -2.72 -29.41 19.15
N GLY A 591 -3.72 -28.89 19.88
CA GLY A 591 -4.58 -27.80 19.45
C GLY A 591 -3.84 -26.47 19.31
N THR A 592 -2.88 -26.18 20.20
CA THR A 592 -2.07 -24.95 20.11
C THR A 592 -1.07 -25.03 18.95
N ARG A 593 -0.50 -26.22 18.69
CA ARG A 593 0.34 -26.45 17.50
C ARG A 593 -0.47 -26.28 16.20
N ALA A 594 -1.68 -26.85 16.15
CA ALA A 594 -2.57 -26.74 15.01
C ALA A 594 -2.99 -25.28 14.76
N ALA A 595 -3.29 -24.51 15.81
CA ALA A 595 -3.62 -23.09 15.71
C ALA A 595 -2.43 -22.26 15.21
N ARG A 596 -1.21 -22.54 15.69
CA ARG A 596 0.03 -21.90 15.16
C ARG A 596 0.25 -22.23 13.69
N LEU A 597 0.07 -23.51 13.31
CA LEU A 597 0.23 -23.95 11.93
C LEU A 597 -0.81 -23.35 10.99
N ALA A 598 -2.07 -23.23 11.44
CA ALA A 598 -3.13 -22.59 10.68
C ALA A 598 -2.83 -21.09 10.44
N LEU A 599 -2.42 -20.36 11.49
CA LEU A 599 -1.98 -18.95 11.36
C LEU A 599 -0.80 -18.82 10.39
N TYR A 600 0.13 -19.78 10.37
CA TYR A 600 1.26 -19.80 9.45
C TYR A 600 0.85 -20.12 8.01
N GLN A 601 -0.12 -21.01 7.81
CA GLN A 601 -0.63 -21.37 6.49
C GLN A 601 -1.52 -20.29 5.89
N ASP A 602 -2.27 -19.55 6.71
CA ASP A 602 -3.08 -18.41 6.26
C ASP A 602 -2.23 -17.17 5.94
N CYS A 603 -0.97 -17.11 6.39
CA CYS A 603 -0.02 -16.04 6.10
C CYS A 603 0.84 -16.31 4.83
N ASN A 604 0.81 -17.51 4.26
CA ASN A 604 1.51 -17.90 3.04
C ASN A 604 0.54 -18.05 1.87
#